data_aea49f977c7316d2f87b5423434b4480
#
_entry.id   aea49f977c7316d2f87b5423434b4480
#
_cell.length_a   1.000
_cell.length_b   1.000
_cell.length_c   1.000
_cell.angle_alpha   90.00
_cell.angle_beta   90.00
_cell.angle_gamma   90.00
#
_symmetry.space_group_name_H-M   'P 1'
#
loop_
_entity.id
_entity.type
_entity.pdbx_description
1 polymer ?
#
loop_
_entity_poly.entity_id
_entity_poly.type
_entity_poly.pdbx_seq_one_letter_code
_entity_poly.pdbx_strand_id
1 'polypeptide(L)'
;MTESHESYDPRYFEPLFAAEDRHFWFLARNRVICTMAAKAIHPGIKGRILEVGCGTGFVLRALENKFPMEQVTGMDLFLEGLRYARLRVQSDLVQADLAAPPFEGGFDLVGMFDVLEHIEDDREVLDHLFKLVKPGGSLLLTVPADPDLWSYFDVASHHVRRYTLDELNKKVQEAGFSCEFSSPFIALTYPILRLKRLWKNSPEAENPKTAGDLAEEDLKIVPVINEIVRTILNVEASWLGRGHRLLFGSSLVLLARKPVI
;
A
#
# COMPACT_ATOMS: atom_id res chain seq x y z
N MET A 1 21.79 4.01 -19.10
CA MET A 1 20.87 5.14 -19.34
C MET A 1 19.55 4.70 -18.73
N THR A 2 19.20 5.21 -17.57
CA THR A 2 17.93 4.92 -16.91
C THR A 2 16.86 5.70 -17.66
N GLU A 3 16.00 5.00 -18.38
CA GLU A 3 14.73 5.57 -18.81
C GLU A 3 14.03 6.11 -17.55
N SER A 4 13.64 7.37 -17.58
CA SER A 4 12.86 7.96 -16.49
C SER A 4 11.50 7.24 -16.50
N HIS A 5 11.31 6.30 -15.56
CA HIS A 5 10.00 5.73 -15.32
C HIS A 5 9.11 6.85 -14.80
N GLU A 6 8.12 7.27 -15.57
CA GLU A 6 7.17 8.33 -15.23
C GLU A 6 6.17 7.92 -14.11
N SER A 7 6.32 6.70 -13.56
CA SER A 7 5.37 6.11 -12.60
C SER A 7 5.37 6.77 -11.22
N TYR A 8 6.43 7.50 -10.87
CA TYR A 8 6.54 8.19 -9.57
C TYR A 8 7.60 9.29 -9.63
N ASP A 9 7.37 10.42 -8.95
CA ASP A 9 8.33 11.51 -8.85
C ASP A 9 9.20 11.36 -7.59
N PRO A 10 10.53 11.10 -7.73
CA PRO A 10 11.42 10.90 -6.58
C PRO A 10 11.47 12.07 -5.59
N ARG A 11 11.06 13.27 -5.98
CA ARG A 11 11.01 14.46 -5.11
C ARG A 11 10.04 14.29 -3.93
N TYR A 12 9.05 13.39 -4.04
CA TYR A 12 8.10 13.13 -2.96
C TYR A 12 8.64 12.22 -1.85
N PHE A 13 9.78 11.54 -2.03
CA PHE A 13 10.32 10.68 -0.96
C PHE A 13 10.71 11.44 0.31
N GLU A 14 11.27 12.65 0.19
CA GLU A 14 11.64 13.46 1.35
C GLU A 14 10.42 13.94 2.17
N PRO A 15 9.41 14.60 1.57
CA PRO A 15 8.20 14.98 2.29
C PRO A 15 7.44 13.78 2.88
N LEU A 16 7.36 12.66 2.16
CA LEU A 16 6.75 11.43 2.68
C LEU A 16 7.49 10.91 3.89
N PHE A 17 8.83 10.76 3.80
CA PHE A 17 9.66 10.32 4.92
C PHE A 17 9.46 11.18 6.17
N ALA A 18 9.27 12.48 6.03
CA ALA A 18 9.01 13.38 7.14
C ALA A 18 7.61 13.25 7.74
N ALA A 19 6.60 12.92 6.91
CA ALA A 19 5.19 12.87 7.33
C ALA A 19 4.76 11.50 7.89
N GLU A 20 5.28 10.39 7.36
CA GLU A 20 4.80 9.02 7.57
C GLU A 20 4.77 8.61 9.05
N ASP A 21 5.76 9.03 9.83
CA ASP A 21 5.86 8.70 11.26
C ASP A 21 4.81 9.40 12.14
N ARG A 22 4.11 10.39 11.62
CA ARG A 22 3.23 11.28 12.39
C ARG A 22 1.82 11.38 11.86
N HIS A 23 1.63 11.31 10.55
CA HIS A 23 0.34 11.54 9.92
C HIS A 23 -0.59 10.33 10.13
N PHE A 24 -1.82 10.58 10.58
CA PHE A 24 -2.81 9.55 10.95
C PHE A 24 -3.03 8.51 9.87
N TRP A 25 -3.01 8.91 8.59
CA TRP A 25 -3.29 8.02 7.46
C TRP A 25 -2.25 6.91 7.34
N PHE A 26 -0.96 7.28 7.35
CA PHE A 26 0.14 6.30 7.27
C PHE A 26 0.17 5.37 8.48
N LEU A 27 -0.04 5.91 9.69
CA LEU A 27 -0.07 5.14 10.93
C LEU A 27 -1.23 4.14 10.95
N ALA A 28 -2.43 4.57 10.52
CA ALA A 28 -3.62 3.72 10.44
C ALA A 28 -3.45 2.62 9.37
N ARG A 29 -2.94 2.99 8.18
CA ARG A 29 -2.62 2.04 7.11
C ARG A 29 -1.66 0.96 7.59
N ASN A 30 -0.54 1.33 8.19
CA ASN A 30 0.42 0.39 8.75
C ASN A 30 -0.20 -0.56 9.77
N ARG A 31 -1.10 -0.05 10.61
CA ARG A 31 -1.80 -0.89 11.58
C ARG A 31 -2.69 -1.92 10.90
N VAL A 32 -3.42 -1.55 9.86
CA VAL A 32 -4.23 -2.49 9.05
C VAL A 32 -3.33 -3.52 8.39
N ILE A 33 -2.26 -3.09 7.71
CA ILE A 33 -1.30 -3.98 7.05
C ILE A 33 -0.72 -5.00 8.03
N CYS A 34 -0.17 -4.55 9.17
CA CYS A 34 0.40 -5.43 10.18
C CYS A 34 -0.63 -6.39 10.79
N THR A 35 -1.88 -5.95 10.91
CA THR A 35 -2.99 -6.78 11.42
C THR A 35 -3.35 -7.88 10.42
N MET A 36 -3.38 -7.57 9.13
CA MET A 36 -3.65 -8.56 8.08
C MET A 36 -2.45 -9.49 7.85
N ALA A 37 -1.22 -8.96 7.85
CA ALA A 37 -0.01 -9.77 7.76
C ALA A 37 0.08 -10.82 8.88
N ALA A 38 -0.36 -10.48 10.10
CA ALA A 38 -0.42 -11.43 11.22
C ALA A 38 -1.43 -12.57 11.03
N LYS A 39 -2.36 -12.46 10.09
CA LYS A 39 -3.25 -13.57 9.70
C LYS A 39 -2.61 -14.49 8.65
N ALA A 40 -1.69 -13.94 7.86
CA ALA A 40 -1.00 -14.65 6.78
C ALA A 40 0.20 -15.48 7.29
N ILE A 41 0.90 -14.97 8.29
CA ILE A 41 2.13 -15.59 8.84
C ILE A 41 1.76 -16.55 9.95
N HIS A 42 2.22 -17.80 9.84
CA HIS A 42 2.05 -18.80 10.88
C HIS A 42 3.05 -18.59 12.02
N PRO A 43 2.60 -18.42 13.27
CA PRO A 43 3.49 -18.24 14.41
C PRO A 43 4.45 -19.45 14.58
N GLY A 44 5.73 -19.16 14.83
CA GLY A 44 6.74 -20.18 15.14
C GLY A 44 7.40 -20.85 13.94
N ILE A 45 7.06 -20.49 12.73
CA ILE A 45 7.76 -20.94 11.52
C ILE A 45 8.50 -19.74 10.94
N LYS A 46 9.83 -19.83 10.85
CA LYS A 46 10.64 -18.78 10.25
C LYS A 46 10.25 -18.64 8.76
N GLY A 47 9.62 -17.54 8.43
CA GLY A 47 9.11 -17.24 7.11
C GLY A 47 9.93 -16.16 6.38
N ARG A 48 9.67 -16.01 5.08
CA ARG A 48 10.24 -14.97 4.23
C ARG A 48 9.14 -14.00 3.82
N ILE A 49 9.33 -12.72 4.11
CA ILE A 49 8.41 -11.63 3.76
C ILE A 49 9.09 -10.74 2.73
N LEU A 50 8.40 -10.42 1.64
CA LEU A 50 8.83 -9.45 0.65
C LEU A 50 7.82 -8.30 0.62
N GLU A 51 8.31 -7.07 0.72
CA GLU A 51 7.56 -5.87 0.37
C GLU A 51 8.03 -5.36 -0.99
N VAL A 52 7.10 -5.28 -1.95
CA VAL A 52 7.32 -4.74 -3.29
C VAL A 52 6.85 -3.30 -3.33
N GLY A 53 7.73 -2.39 -3.77
CA GLY A 53 7.49 -0.95 -3.69
C GLY A 53 7.62 -0.43 -2.27
N CYS A 54 8.71 -0.78 -1.58
CA CYS A 54 8.89 -0.44 -0.17
C CYS A 54 9.18 1.05 0.09
N GLY A 55 9.47 1.84 -0.96
CA GLY A 55 9.70 3.27 -0.90
C GLY A 55 10.66 3.69 0.20
N THR A 56 10.20 4.52 1.12
CA THR A 56 10.95 5.03 2.28
C THR A 56 11.13 4.00 3.42
N GLY A 57 10.62 2.77 3.26
CA GLY A 57 10.72 1.69 4.25
C GLY A 57 9.79 1.84 5.47
N PHE A 58 8.74 2.66 5.39
CA PHE A 58 7.87 2.90 6.53
C PHE A 58 7.03 1.68 6.90
N VAL A 59 6.44 0.98 5.91
CA VAL A 59 5.73 -0.28 6.13
C VAL A 59 6.72 -1.40 6.44
N LEU A 60 7.85 -1.45 5.70
CA LEU A 60 8.91 -2.45 5.91
C LEU A 60 9.40 -2.48 7.38
N ARG A 61 9.63 -1.29 7.98
CA ARG A 61 9.98 -1.17 9.40
C ARG A 61 8.90 -1.74 10.31
N ALA A 62 7.63 -1.51 9.99
CA ALA A 62 6.53 -2.03 10.78
C ALA A 62 6.43 -3.55 10.70
N LEU A 63 6.68 -4.14 9.53
CA LEU A 63 6.77 -5.58 9.33
C LEU A 63 7.97 -6.18 10.05
N GLU A 64 9.17 -5.59 9.93
CA GLU A 64 10.39 -6.01 10.64
C GLU A 64 10.18 -6.04 12.16
N ASN A 65 9.58 -5.00 12.72
CA ASN A 65 9.28 -4.93 14.14
C ASN A 65 8.19 -5.93 14.58
N LYS A 66 7.20 -6.18 13.72
CA LYS A 66 6.10 -7.09 14.01
C LYS A 66 6.50 -8.56 13.92
N PHE A 67 7.45 -8.87 13.04
CA PHE A 67 7.89 -10.22 12.71
C PHE A 67 9.42 -10.36 12.88
N PRO A 68 9.95 -10.25 14.10
CA PRO A 68 11.40 -10.18 14.33
C PRO A 68 12.13 -11.51 14.07
N MET A 69 11.41 -12.62 13.87
CA MET A 69 11.97 -13.94 13.57
C MET A 69 11.99 -14.25 12.08
N GLU A 70 11.28 -13.48 11.27
CA GLU A 70 11.17 -13.64 9.82
C GLU A 70 12.27 -12.89 9.10
N GLN A 71 12.60 -13.39 7.90
CA GLN A 71 13.44 -12.64 6.97
C GLN A 71 12.59 -11.67 6.18
N VAL A 72 12.68 -10.40 6.50
CA VAL A 72 11.98 -9.33 5.79
C VAL A 72 12.90 -8.72 4.74
N THR A 73 12.41 -8.56 3.51
CA THR A 73 13.12 -7.95 2.38
C THR A 73 12.27 -6.86 1.77
N GLY A 74 12.86 -5.70 1.49
CA GLY A 74 12.22 -4.63 0.73
C GLY A 74 12.78 -4.57 -0.70
N MET A 75 11.89 -4.42 -1.68
CA MET A 75 12.24 -4.19 -3.07
C MET A 75 11.60 -2.89 -3.55
N ASP A 76 12.36 -2.07 -4.26
CA ASP A 76 11.84 -0.87 -4.90
C ASP A 76 12.56 -0.59 -6.21
N LEU A 77 11.88 0.08 -7.13
CA LEU A 77 12.45 0.52 -8.40
C LEU A 77 13.42 1.71 -8.18
N PHE A 78 13.07 2.60 -7.26
CA PHE A 78 13.75 3.88 -7.05
C PHE A 78 14.82 3.79 -5.95
N LEU A 79 16.08 4.02 -6.33
CA LEU A 79 17.20 4.05 -5.39
C LEU A 79 17.03 5.14 -4.31
N GLU A 80 16.39 6.25 -4.66
CA GLU A 80 16.10 7.35 -3.76
C GLU A 80 15.25 6.89 -2.57
N GLY A 81 14.18 6.14 -2.81
CA GLY A 81 13.34 5.54 -1.78
C GLY A 81 14.16 4.61 -0.87
N LEU A 82 14.96 3.73 -1.47
CA LEU A 82 15.80 2.78 -0.73
C LEU A 82 16.86 3.46 0.15
N ARG A 83 17.36 4.64 -0.22
CA ARG A 83 18.24 5.43 0.64
C ARG A 83 17.55 5.89 1.92
N TYR A 84 16.29 6.31 1.84
CA TYR A 84 15.47 6.63 3.01
C TYR A 84 15.12 5.37 3.81
N ALA A 85 14.77 4.27 3.13
CA ALA A 85 14.47 3.00 3.78
C ALA A 85 15.66 2.52 4.63
N ARG A 86 16.89 2.64 4.14
CA ARG A 86 18.09 2.26 4.90
C ARG A 86 18.26 3.03 6.21
N LEU A 87 17.70 4.21 6.35
CA LEU A 87 17.71 4.96 7.62
C LEU A 87 16.70 4.39 8.64
N ARG A 88 15.75 3.55 8.20
CA ARG A 88 14.66 3.03 9.04
C ARG A 88 14.79 1.55 9.40
N VAL A 89 15.39 0.74 8.52
CA VAL A 89 15.36 -0.73 8.61
C VAL A 89 16.74 -1.36 8.55
N GLN A 90 16.86 -2.55 9.15
CA GLN A 90 18.01 -3.42 9.01
C GLN A 90 17.80 -4.51 7.95
N SER A 91 16.57 -4.70 7.51
CA SER A 91 16.15 -5.63 6.47
C SER A 91 16.97 -5.48 5.18
N ASP A 92 17.06 -6.54 4.40
CA ASP A 92 17.65 -6.51 3.07
C ASP A 92 16.84 -5.59 2.15
N LEU A 93 17.55 -4.74 1.40
CA LEU A 93 16.97 -3.82 0.42
C LEU A 93 17.53 -4.13 -0.95
N VAL A 94 16.63 -4.28 -1.93
CA VAL A 94 16.96 -4.66 -3.30
C VAL A 94 16.37 -3.63 -4.27
N GLN A 95 17.22 -3.01 -5.08
CA GLN A 95 16.75 -2.20 -6.20
C GLN A 95 16.45 -3.12 -7.38
N ALA A 96 15.19 -3.19 -7.78
CA ALA A 96 14.78 -3.98 -8.93
C ALA A 96 13.43 -3.53 -9.48
N ASP A 97 13.21 -3.83 -10.77
CA ASP A 97 11.93 -3.73 -11.42
C ASP A 97 11.12 -5.02 -11.18
N LEU A 98 9.85 -4.88 -10.86
CA LEU A 98 8.95 -6.03 -10.69
C LEU A 98 8.71 -6.78 -12.00
N ALA A 99 8.89 -6.16 -13.16
CA ALA A 99 8.86 -6.85 -14.45
C ALA A 99 9.95 -7.93 -14.57
N ALA A 100 11.07 -7.78 -13.84
CA ALA A 100 12.18 -8.73 -13.81
C ALA A 100 12.74 -8.87 -12.36
N PRO A 101 11.95 -9.40 -11.42
CA PRO A 101 12.36 -9.48 -10.02
C PRO A 101 13.54 -10.47 -9.88
N PRO A 102 14.58 -10.12 -9.09
CA PRO A 102 15.77 -10.95 -8.94
C PRO A 102 15.56 -12.12 -7.95
N PHE A 103 14.36 -12.62 -7.86
CA PHE A 103 13.97 -13.68 -6.94
C PHE A 103 13.30 -14.83 -7.69
N GLU A 104 13.69 -16.06 -7.35
CA GLU A 104 13.02 -17.28 -7.83
C GLU A 104 11.65 -17.52 -7.15
N GLY A 105 11.27 -16.69 -6.18
CA GLY A 105 10.05 -16.83 -5.38
C GLY A 105 10.30 -17.47 -4.01
N GLY A 106 9.27 -18.14 -3.47
CA GLY A 106 9.35 -18.87 -2.20
C GLY A 106 9.07 -17.99 -0.96
N PHE A 107 8.40 -16.85 -1.13
CA PHE A 107 7.99 -15.99 -0.02
C PHE A 107 6.69 -16.50 0.63
N ASP A 108 6.67 -16.48 1.95
CA ASP A 108 5.48 -16.80 2.76
C ASP A 108 4.43 -15.70 2.66
N LEU A 109 4.89 -14.46 2.59
CA LEU A 109 4.08 -13.27 2.39
C LEU A 109 4.76 -12.35 1.38
N VAL A 110 4.02 -11.95 0.35
CA VAL A 110 4.38 -10.84 -0.51
C VAL A 110 3.38 -9.71 -0.27
N GLY A 111 3.87 -8.54 0.12
CA GLY A 111 3.09 -7.32 0.31
C GLY A 111 3.37 -6.31 -0.80
N MET A 112 2.31 -5.62 -1.26
CA MET A 112 2.41 -4.49 -2.17
C MET A 112 1.40 -3.44 -1.74
N PHE A 113 1.88 -2.25 -1.32
CA PHE A 113 1.06 -1.30 -0.57
C PHE A 113 1.05 0.07 -1.23
N ASP A 114 -0.09 0.39 -1.88
CA ASP A 114 -0.31 1.60 -2.67
C ASP A 114 0.78 1.78 -3.75
N VAL A 115 0.93 0.76 -4.58
CA VAL A 115 1.86 0.69 -5.71
C VAL A 115 1.17 0.21 -6.99
N LEU A 116 0.20 -0.72 -6.88
CA LEU A 116 -0.46 -1.33 -8.03
C LEU A 116 -1.20 -0.30 -8.91
N GLU A 117 -1.71 0.75 -8.31
CA GLU A 117 -2.40 1.86 -8.96
C GLU A 117 -1.51 2.73 -9.85
N HIS A 118 -0.20 2.63 -9.73
CA HIS A 118 0.77 3.35 -10.55
C HIS A 118 1.14 2.61 -11.85
N ILE A 119 0.74 1.35 -11.99
CA ILE A 119 1.19 0.48 -13.07
C ILE A 119 0.05 0.21 -14.05
N GLU A 120 0.29 0.47 -15.35
CA GLU A 120 -0.72 0.31 -16.39
C GLU A 120 -1.17 -1.14 -16.55
N ASP A 121 -0.25 -2.10 -16.60
CA ASP A 121 -0.58 -3.53 -16.69
C ASP A 121 -0.56 -4.18 -15.29
N ASP A 122 -1.61 -3.92 -14.51
CA ASP A 122 -1.77 -4.49 -13.18
C ASP A 122 -1.99 -6.02 -13.19
N ARG A 123 -2.39 -6.60 -14.33
CA ARG A 123 -2.55 -8.06 -14.48
C ARG A 123 -1.19 -8.74 -14.56
N GLU A 124 -0.28 -8.21 -15.37
CA GLU A 124 1.10 -8.72 -15.46
C GLU A 124 1.80 -8.63 -14.09
N VAL A 125 1.59 -7.53 -13.37
CA VAL A 125 2.08 -7.37 -11.99
C VAL A 125 1.56 -8.48 -11.08
N LEU A 126 0.26 -8.75 -11.09
CA LEU A 126 -0.34 -9.80 -10.26
C LEU A 126 0.19 -11.20 -10.61
N ASP A 127 0.47 -11.46 -11.88
CA ASP A 127 1.10 -12.71 -12.35
C ASP A 127 2.54 -12.84 -11.82
N HIS A 128 3.31 -11.74 -11.78
CA HIS A 128 4.64 -11.73 -11.17
C HIS A 128 4.58 -11.95 -9.66
N LEU A 129 3.67 -11.28 -8.97
CA LEU A 129 3.45 -11.49 -7.53
C LEU A 129 3.04 -12.95 -7.24
N PHE A 130 2.22 -13.56 -8.10
CA PHE A 130 1.85 -14.97 -7.95
C PHE A 130 3.06 -15.91 -8.04
N LYS A 131 4.01 -15.64 -8.92
CA LYS A 131 5.25 -16.42 -9.03
C LYS A 131 6.12 -16.29 -7.79
N LEU A 132 6.20 -15.09 -7.19
CA LEU A 132 7.00 -14.82 -5.99
C LEU A 132 6.45 -15.48 -4.73
N VAL A 133 5.13 -15.59 -4.60
CA VAL A 133 4.48 -16.27 -3.46
C VAL A 133 4.68 -17.78 -3.58
N LYS A 134 5.09 -18.45 -2.50
CA LYS A 134 5.18 -19.92 -2.46
C LYS A 134 3.79 -20.58 -2.47
N PRO A 135 3.63 -21.85 -2.87
CA PRO A 135 2.39 -22.58 -2.64
C PRO A 135 1.99 -22.53 -1.15
N GLY A 136 0.73 -22.18 -0.86
CA GLY A 136 0.25 -21.95 0.51
C GLY A 136 0.67 -20.64 1.16
N GLY A 137 1.49 -19.80 0.50
CA GLY A 137 1.83 -18.44 0.91
C GLY A 137 0.73 -17.45 0.58
N SER A 138 0.91 -16.19 0.98
CA SER A 138 -0.10 -15.14 0.88
C SER A 138 0.37 -13.92 0.10
N LEU A 139 -0.57 -13.27 -0.57
CA LEU A 139 -0.46 -11.93 -1.12
C LEU A 139 -1.27 -10.96 -0.24
N LEU A 140 -0.68 -9.83 0.13
CA LEU A 140 -1.36 -8.76 0.85
C LEU A 140 -1.22 -7.46 0.07
N LEU A 141 -2.37 -6.86 -0.29
CA LEU A 141 -2.43 -5.63 -1.07
C LEU A 141 -3.14 -4.52 -0.30
N THR A 142 -2.68 -3.27 -0.49
CA THR A 142 -3.50 -2.08 -0.30
C THR A 142 -3.49 -1.25 -1.56
N VAL A 143 -4.63 -0.65 -1.90
CA VAL A 143 -4.81 0.24 -3.06
C VAL A 143 -5.84 1.32 -2.73
N PRO A 144 -5.83 2.48 -3.41
CA PRO A 144 -6.86 3.50 -3.28
C PRO A 144 -8.21 2.97 -3.79
N ALA A 145 -9.26 3.22 -2.98
CA ALA A 145 -10.63 2.80 -3.26
C ALA A 145 -11.42 3.84 -4.01
N ASP A 146 -12.51 3.39 -4.63
CA ASP A 146 -13.59 4.19 -5.19
C ASP A 146 -13.13 5.18 -6.29
N PRO A 147 -13.33 4.82 -7.58
CA PRO A 147 -12.99 5.70 -8.70
C PRO A 147 -13.61 7.10 -8.61
N ASP A 148 -14.78 7.25 -7.98
CA ASP A 148 -15.42 8.54 -7.78
C ASP A 148 -14.70 9.45 -6.76
N LEU A 149 -13.71 8.94 -6.04
CA LEU A 149 -12.82 9.72 -5.17
C LEU A 149 -11.61 10.30 -5.91
N TRP A 150 -11.48 10.08 -7.22
CA TRP A 150 -10.38 10.64 -8.02
C TRP A 150 -10.16 12.13 -7.76
N SER A 151 -8.91 12.57 -7.66
CA SER A 151 -8.59 13.93 -7.25
C SER A 151 -7.21 14.39 -7.69
N TYR A 152 -6.88 15.65 -7.35
CA TYR A 152 -5.54 16.20 -7.50
C TYR A 152 -4.45 15.33 -6.82
N PHE A 153 -4.78 14.64 -5.74
CA PHE A 153 -3.83 13.75 -5.06
C PHE A 153 -3.44 12.57 -5.96
N ASP A 154 -4.40 11.98 -6.67
CA ASP A 154 -4.12 10.90 -7.62
C ASP A 154 -3.25 11.38 -8.78
N VAL A 155 -3.54 12.57 -9.29
CA VAL A 155 -2.74 13.20 -10.36
C VAL A 155 -1.32 13.50 -9.89
N ALA A 156 -1.16 14.09 -8.69
CA ALA A 156 0.14 14.39 -8.10
C ALA A 156 0.96 13.14 -7.82
N SER A 157 0.28 12.06 -7.41
CA SER A 157 0.90 10.76 -7.13
C SER A 157 1.14 9.91 -8.38
N HIS A 158 0.80 10.40 -9.58
CA HIS A 158 0.87 9.64 -10.84
C HIS A 158 0.07 8.33 -10.83
N HIS A 159 -1.09 8.31 -10.13
CA HIS A 159 -1.99 7.18 -10.20
C HIS A 159 -2.59 7.07 -11.60
N VAL A 160 -2.78 5.86 -12.09
CA VAL A 160 -3.48 5.59 -13.35
C VAL A 160 -4.90 5.11 -13.09
N ARG A 161 -5.19 4.68 -11.85
CA ARG A 161 -6.54 4.22 -11.45
C ARG A 161 -6.77 4.21 -9.95
N ARG A 162 -8.04 4.07 -9.57
CA ARG A 162 -8.54 3.62 -8.27
C ARG A 162 -9.36 2.35 -8.47
N TYR A 163 -9.51 1.53 -7.46
CA TYR A 163 -10.16 0.23 -7.54
C TYR A 163 -11.52 0.21 -6.84
N THR A 164 -12.47 -0.52 -7.44
CA THR A 164 -13.59 -1.06 -6.68
C THR A 164 -13.19 -2.38 -6.02
N LEU A 165 -13.89 -2.77 -4.94
CA LEU A 165 -13.60 -4.02 -4.23
C LEU A 165 -13.78 -5.25 -5.13
N ASP A 166 -14.83 -5.25 -5.95
CA ASP A 166 -15.15 -6.36 -6.85
C ASP A 166 -14.11 -6.48 -7.97
N GLU A 167 -13.67 -5.35 -8.53
CA GLU A 167 -12.63 -5.34 -9.56
C GLU A 167 -11.32 -5.91 -9.02
N LEU A 168 -10.86 -5.44 -7.84
CA LEU A 168 -9.63 -5.91 -7.22
C LEU A 168 -9.70 -7.41 -6.92
N ASN A 169 -10.80 -7.87 -6.31
CA ASN A 169 -11.01 -9.30 -6.03
C ASN A 169 -10.95 -10.13 -7.32
N LYS A 170 -11.63 -9.68 -8.39
CA LYS A 170 -11.66 -10.38 -9.67
C LYS A 170 -10.27 -10.51 -10.28
N LYS A 171 -9.50 -9.42 -10.35
CA LYS A 171 -8.13 -9.41 -10.90
C LYS A 171 -7.20 -10.35 -10.14
N VAL A 172 -7.26 -10.33 -8.80
CA VAL A 172 -6.44 -11.20 -7.94
C VAL A 172 -6.83 -12.68 -8.11
N GLN A 173 -8.13 -12.98 -8.29
CA GLN A 173 -8.59 -14.34 -8.58
C GLN A 173 -8.18 -14.81 -9.98
N GLU A 174 -8.25 -13.94 -10.98
CA GLU A 174 -7.80 -14.23 -12.36
C GLU A 174 -6.29 -14.55 -12.41
N ALA A 175 -5.47 -13.94 -11.54
CA ALA A 175 -4.06 -14.28 -11.36
C ALA A 175 -3.80 -15.61 -10.62
N GLY A 176 -4.85 -16.33 -10.18
CA GLY A 176 -4.76 -17.65 -9.57
C GLY A 176 -4.81 -17.69 -8.04
N PHE A 177 -4.94 -16.55 -7.38
CA PHE A 177 -5.07 -16.49 -5.91
C PHE A 177 -6.50 -16.80 -5.45
N SER A 178 -6.62 -17.31 -4.22
CA SER A 178 -7.89 -17.42 -3.49
C SER A 178 -8.02 -16.27 -2.50
N CYS A 179 -8.99 -15.37 -2.68
CA CYS A 179 -9.23 -14.25 -1.77
C CYS A 179 -9.78 -14.76 -0.43
N GLU A 180 -9.03 -14.56 0.66
CA GLU A 180 -9.43 -14.94 2.02
C GLU A 180 -10.17 -13.81 2.73
N PHE A 181 -9.68 -12.59 2.55
CA PHE A 181 -10.26 -11.39 3.14
C PHE A 181 -10.07 -10.19 2.21
N SER A 182 -11.12 -9.39 2.07
CA SER A 182 -11.03 -8.09 1.42
C SER A 182 -12.03 -7.13 2.05
N SER A 183 -11.65 -5.86 2.23
CA SER A 183 -12.49 -4.83 2.82
C SER A 183 -12.02 -3.43 2.44
N PRO A 184 -12.93 -2.49 2.27
CA PRO A 184 -12.56 -1.09 2.39
C PRO A 184 -12.01 -0.79 3.79
N PHE A 185 -11.19 0.27 3.90
CA PHE A 185 -10.72 0.82 5.18
C PHE A 185 -10.49 2.33 5.07
N ILE A 186 -10.18 2.99 6.20
CA ILE A 186 -10.20 4.45 6.35
C ILE A 186 -11.62 4.99 6.05
N ALA A 187 -12.61 4.40 6.74
CA ALA A 187 -14.01 4.74 6.56
C ALA A 187 -14.38 6.10 7.15
N LEU A 188 -13.71 6.53 8.22
CA LEU A 188 -14.04 7.77 8.93
C LEU A 188 -13.96 9.01 8.03
N THR A 189 -12.94 9.10 7.18
CA THR A 189 -12.71 10.26 6.31
C THR A 189 -13.47 10.17 5.00
N TYR A 190 -13.96 8.99 4.62
CA TYR A 190 -14.61 8.74 3.34
C TYR A 190 -15.82 9.65 3.06
N PRO A 191 -16.81 9.85 3.98
CA PRO A 191 -17.94 10.72 3.69
C PRO A 191 -17.54 12.18 3.42
N ILE A 192 -16.51 12.65 4.13
CA ILE A 192 -15.98 14.02 3.96
C ILE A 192 -15.31 14.15 2.59
N LEU A 193 -14.50 13.16 2.21
CA LEU A 193 -13.84 13.11 0.91
C LEU A 193 -14.88 13.07 -0.20
N ARG A 194 -15.89 12.21 -0.08
CA ARG A 194 -16.98 12.07 -1.06
C ARG A 194 -17.73 13.40 -1.24
N LEU A 195 -18.07 14.08 -0.14
CA LEU A 195 -18.74 15.37 -0.19
C LEU A 195 -17.86 16.45 -0.83
N LYS A 196 -16.58 16.50 -0.49
CA LYS A 196 -15.63 17.42 -1.13
C LYS A 196 -15.57 17.22 -2.64
N ARG A 197 -15.64 15.97 -3.15
CA ARG A 197 -15.59 15.68 -4.59
C ARG A 197 -16.85 16.14 -5.33
N LEU A 198 -18.01 16.09 -4.70
CA LEU A 198 -19.26 16.61 -5.29
C LEU A 198 -19.22 18.13 -5.50
N TRP A 199 -18.40 18.85 -4.75
CA TRP A 199 -18.32 20.33 -4.81
C TRP A 199 -17.10 20.87 -5.55
N LYS A 200 -16.07 20.08 -5.81
CA LYS A 200 -14.82 20.53 -6.45
C LYS A 200 -14.54 19.81 -7.78
N ASN A 201 -15.31 20.13 -8.81
CA ASN A 201 -14.84 20.02 -10.19
C ASN A 201 -14.04 21.30 -10.53
N SER A 202 -12.85 21.49 -9.97
CA SER A 202 -12.00 22.63 -10.29
C SER A 202 -10.98 22.20 -11.35
N PRO A 203 -10.95 22.86 -12.55
CA PRO A 203 -9.94 22.60 -13.57
C PRO A 203 -8.49 22.76 -13.10
N GLU A 204 -8.29 23.53 -12.02
CA GLU A 204 -6.98 23.75 -11.38
C GLU A 204 -6.38 22.48 -10.77
N ALA A 205 -7.21 21.51 -10.38
CA ALA A 205 -6.76 20.24 -9.82
C ALA A 205 -6.16 19.29 -10.88
N GLU A 206 -6.36 19.55 -12.15
CA GLU A 206 -5.81 18.77 -13.27
C GLU A 206 -4.38 19.19 -13.65
N ASN A 207 -3.90 20.34 -13.14
CA ASN A 207 -2.53 20.76 -13.39
C ASN A 207 -1.57 20.07 -12.38
N PRO A 208 -0.59 19.27 -12.84
CA PRO A 208 0.31 18.51 -11.94
C PRO A 208 1.08 19.39 -10.93
N LYS A 209 1.45 20.64 -11.27
CA LYS A 209 2.13 21.54 -10.34
C LYS A 209 1.21 21.98 -9.20
N THR A 210 0.00 22.43 -9.53
CA THR A 210 -0.99 22.84 -8.54
C THR A 210 -1.48 21.64 -7.72
N ALA A 211 -1.57 20.46 -8.34
CA ALA A 211 -1.92 19.22 -7.66
C ALA A 211 -0.87 18.82 -6.62
N GLY A 212 0.43 18.98 -6.95
CA GLY A 212 1.54 18.71 -6.03
C GLY A 212 1.49 19.60 -4.78
N ASP A 213 1.31 20.91 -4.96
CA ASP A 213 1.21 21.87 -3.85
C ASP A 213 0.02 21.53 -2.93
N LEU A 214 -1.13 21.12 -3.49
CA LEU A 214 -2.31 20.71 -2.73
C LEU A 214 -2.10 19.37 -2.00
N ALA A 215 -1.38 18.42 -2.61
CA ALA A 215 -1.04 17.16 -1.98
C ALA A 215 -0.10 17.35 -0.79
N GLU A 216 0.88 18.25 -0.88
CA GLU A 216 1.73 18.63 0.25
C GLU A 216 0.95 19.30 1.38
N GLU A 217 -0.09 20.10 1.04
CA GLU A 217 -0.98 20.68 2.05
C GLU A 217 -1.77 19.62 2.83
N ASP A 218 -2.22 18.56 2.18
CA ASP A 218 -2.93 17.45 2.83
C ASP A 218 -2.02 16.65 3.80
N LEU A 219 -0.70 16.73 3.63
CA LEU A 219 0.28 16.14 4.57
C LEU A 219 0.50 16.98 5.83
N LYS A 220 -0.05 18.20 5.91
CA LYS A 220 0.06 19.05 7.11
C LYS A 220 -0.70 18.45 8.29
N ILE A 221 0.03 18.29 9.39
CA ILE A 221 -0.52 17.67 10.61
C ILE A 221 -1.14 18.74 11.49
N VAL A 222 -2.44 18.59 11.78
CA VAL A 222 -3.11 19.33 12.87
C VAL A 222 -3.15 18.41 14.10
N PRO A 223 -2.31 18.64 15.13
CA PRO A 223 -2.00 17.62 16.14
C PRO A 223 -3.22 16.99 16.82
N VAL A 224 -4.18 17.81 17.28
CA VAL A 224 -5.38 17.32 18.01
C VAL A 224 -6.27 16.48 17.09
N ILE A 225 -6.54 16.97 15.86
CA ILE A 225 -7.37 16.26 14.89
C ILE A 225 -6.69 14.95 14.49
N ASN A 226 -5.38 15.01 14.23
CA ASN A 226 -4.57 13.85 13.85
C ASN A 226 -4.68 12.73 14.90
N GLU A 227 -4.58 13.04 16.19
CA GLU A 227 -4.69 12.05 17.28
C GLU A 227 -6.09 11.47 17.42
N ILE A 228 -7.14 12.29 17.29
CA ILE A 228 -8.52 11.83 17.33
C ILE A 228 -8.80 10.86 16.18
N VAL A 229 -8.48 11.26 14.95
CA VAL A 229 -8.68 10.44 13.75
C VAL A 229 -7.88 9.15 13.85
N ARG A 230 -6.60 9.22 14.25
CA ARG A 230 -5.74 8.05 14.47
C ARG A 230 -6.36 7.07 15.46
N THR A 231 -6.91 7.56 16.57
CA THR A 231 -7.52 6.72 17.61
C THR A 231 -8.73 5.97 17.07
N ILE A 232 -9.61 6.65 16.31
CA ILE A 232 -10.79 6.03 15.70
C ILE A 232 -10.37 4.98 14.66
N LEU A 233 -9.40 5.30 13.79
CA LEU A 233 -8.89 4.36 12.78
C LEU A 233 -8.15 3.16 13.39
N ASN A 234 -7.60 3.29 14.61
CA ASN A 234 -7.06 2.15 15.35
C ASN A 234 -8.15 1.16 15.79
N VAL A 235 -9.35 1.66 16.14
CA VAL A 235 -10.52 0.80 16.41
C VAL A 235 -10.95 0.09 15.14
N GLU A 236 -10.98 0.81 14.01
CA GLU A 236 -11.27 0.24 12.69
C GLU A 236 -10.31 -0.90 12.33
N ALA A 237 -8.99 -0.69 12.47
CA ALA A 237 -7.99 -1.74 12.22
C ALA A 237 -8.21 -2.97 13.13
N SER A 238 -8.61 -2.76 14.39
CA SER A 238 -8.94 -3.84 15.30
C SER A 238 -10.23 -4.59 14.92
N TRP A 239 -11.19 -3.89 14.33
CA TRP A 239 -12.44 -4.46 13.81
C TRP A 239 -12.16 -5.36 12.60
N LEU A 240 -11.38 -4.87 11.63
CA LEU A 240 -10.89 -5.66 10.49
C LEU A 240 -10.08 -6.88 10.96
N GLY A 241 -9.26 -6.71 11.99
CA GLY A 241 -8.47 -7.79 12.60
C GLY A 241 -9.31 -8.94 13.15
N ARG A 242 -10.55 -8.67 13.59
CA ARG A 242 -11.51 -9.70 14.01
C ARG A 242 -12.24 -10.38 12.85
N GLY A 243 -11.94 -10.00 11.60
CA GLY A 243 -12.55 -10.57 10.41
C GLY A 243 -13.82 -9.84 9.93
N HIS A 244 -14.20 -8.75 10.59
CA HIS A 244 -15.30 -7.92 10.12
C HIS A 244 -14.88 -7.08 8.92
N ARG A 245 -15.84 -6.72 8.07
CA ARG A 245 -15.63 -5.88 6.88
C ARG A 245 -16.35 -4.56 7.05
N LEU A 246 -15.85 -3.55 6.34
CA LEU A 246 -16.51 -2.25 6.25
C LEU A 246 -17.25 -2.14 4.91
N LEU A 247 -18.26 -1.29 4.86
CA LEU A 247 -19.08 -1.09 3.66
C LEU A 247 -18.47 -0.07 2.69
N PHE A 248 -17.64 0.84 3.21
CA PHE A 248 -16.99 1.90 2.45
C PHE A 248 -15.67 2.31 3.12
N GLY A 249 -14.81 2.98 2.37
CA GLY A 249 -13.52 3.51 2.83
C GLY A 249 -12.77 4.12 1.65
N SER A 250 -11.75 4.93 1.93
CA SER A 250 -10.95 5.57 0.89
C SER A 250 -9.80 4.69 0.37
N SER A 251 -9.57 3.54 1.01
CA SER A 251 -8.59 2.54 0.60
C SER A 251 -9.18 1.14 0.69
N LEU A 252 -8.61 0.17 -0.04
CA LEU A 252 -8.92 -1.25 0.03
C LEU A 252 -7.75 -2.03 0.60
N VAL A 253 -8.04 -3.04 1.42
CA VAL A 253 -7.09 -4.08 1.82
C VAL A 253 -7.58 -5.43 1.32
N LEU A 254 -6.68 -6.25 0.78
CA LEU A 254 -6.96 -7.58 0.29
C LEU A 254 -5.86 -8.56 0.75
N LEU A 255 -6.28 -9.65 1.39
CA LEU A 255 -5.44 -10.80 1.71
C LEU A 255 -5.90 -12.00 0.88
N ALA A 256 -4.99 -12.56 0.12
CA ALA A 256 -5.26 -13.73 -0.71
C ALA A 256 -4.18 -14.80 -0.53
N ARG A 257 -4.52 -16.05 -0.78
CA ARG A 257 -3.65 -17.20 -0.64
C ARG A 257 -3.37 -17.83 -2.00
N LYS A 258 -2.11 -18.21 -2.22
CA LYS A 258 -1.75 -19.06 -3.34
C LYS A 258 -2.14 -20.51 -3.02
N PRO A 259 -2.98 -21.17 -3.82
CA PRO A 259 -3.35 -22.55 -3.59
C PRO A 259 -2.13 -23.48 -3.52
N VAL A 260 -2.26 -24.54 -2.72
CA VAL A 260 -1.32 -25.68 -2.74
C VAL A 260 -1.83 -26.63 -3.82
N ILE A 261 -1.14 -26.68 -4.94
CA ILE A 261 -1.44 -27.59 -6.03
C ILE A 261 -0.61 -28.87 -5.82
#